data_d5b653f838c067d5cb55f7a649492001
#
_entry.id   d5b653f838c067d5cb55f7a649492001
#
_cell.length_a   1.000
_cell.length_b   1.000
_cell.length_c   1.000
_cell.angle_alpha   90.00
_cell.angle_beta   90.00
_cell.angle_gamma   90.00
#
_symmetry.space_group_name_H-M   'P 1'
#
loop_
_entity.id
_entity.type
_entity.pdbx_description
1 polymer ?
#
loop_
_entity_poly.entity_id
_entity_poly.type
_entity_poly.pdbx_seq_one_letter_code
_entity_poly.pdbx_strand_id
1 'polypeptide(L)'
;MRFLLTIAALLLLLAGDGSAATLPRQEAVRVAIIKGVDSVRIDGDGVLATDGRGEPLRLTLPAQVRRVGGSLSVGGQTVARLTVTSPLVIQVNGKRYRGTIEVSPADRGILVVNDLPLEDYLVGLINCEISSQWPIEAVKAQAVVARTYASYQKRARANAPYHLESSVLDQVYDGCEIEDSRAARGVRETAGEILTYGGQPIQAFYHSNCGGRTEVAENVWGVRLPYLKSVDCAYCSTNPSIRWEYAISLKKLESLLRGSGTHVSGLRDVREGKRNESGRLIDLALVSSGGTTTVTAVNFRKIVGYTAIKSTNFTVRVTSDSVRFTGTGYGHGVGLCQWGAKQRASDGFTYREILAYYYPGAFLSKLPMGQGVDAR
;
A
#
# COMPACT_ATOMS: atom_id res chain seq x y z
N MET A 1 75.83 47.45 16.88
CA MET A 1 75.48 46.61 15.69
C MET A 1 74.31 45.69 16.09
N ARG A 2 73.12 46.06 15.70
CA ARG A 2 71.88 45.30 16.00
C ARG A 2 71.44 44.66 14.72
N PHE A 3 71.39 43.32 14.68
CA PHE A 3 70.81 42.53 13.59
C PHE A 3 69.28 42.39 13.80
N LEU A 4 68.51 42.94 12.91
CA LEU A 4 67.09 42.73 12.80
C LEU A 4 66.86 41.52 11.88
N LEU A 5 66.31 40.43 12.43
CA LEU A 5 65.80 39.30 11.68
C LEU A 5 64.32 39.56 11.37
N THR A 6 63.99 39.71 10.10
CA THR A 6 62.62 39.80 9.59
C THR A 6 62.17 38.41 9.29
N ILE A 7 61.14 37.88 10.03
CA ILE A 7 60.49 36.65 9.76
C ILE A 7 59.31 36.98 8.84
N ALA A 8 59.39 36.53 7.58
CA ALA A 8 58.21 36.51 6.63
C ALA A 8 57.32 35.28 6.88
N ALA A 9 56.17 35.54 7.43
CA ALA A 9 55.15 34.46 7.56
C ALA A 9 54.43 34.23 6.22
N LEU A 10 54.69 33.08 5.63
CA LEU A 10 54.00 32.61 4.40
C LEU A 10 52.64 31.98 4.79
N LEU A 11 51.53 32.72 4.63
CA LEU A 11 50.17 32.20 4.77
C LEU A 11 49.83 31.41 3.51
N LEU A 12 49.91 30.08 3.59
CA LEU A 12 49.31 29.18 2.61
C LEU A 12 47.79 29.14 2.84
N LEU A 13 47.05 29.81 1.96
CA LEU A 13 45.60 29.63 1.80
C LEU A 13 45.36 28.26 1.17
N LEU A 14 45.01 27.26 1.99
CA LEU A 14 44.41 26.02 1.54
C LEU A 14 42.95 26.35 1.15
N ALA A 15 42.70 26.61 -0.12
CA ALA A 15 41.39 26.57 -0.70
C ALA A 15 40.97 25.10 -0.71
N GLY A 16 40.29 24.67 0.35
CA GLY A 16 39.63 23.39 0.38
C GLY A 16 38.42 23.48 -0.55
N ASP A 17 38.44 22.76 -1.68
CA ASP A 17 37.25 22.49 -2.47
C ASP A 17 36.25 21.77 -1.58
N GLY A 18 35.35 22.53 -0.98
CA GLY A 18 34.19 22.03 -0.25
C GLY A 18 33.20 21.42 -1.26
N SER A 19 33.53 20.24 -1.76
CA SER A 19 32.55 19.42 -2.44
C SER A 19 31.43 19.14 -1.43
N ALA A 20 30.34 19.87 -1.52
CA ALA A 20 29.14 19.59 -0.73
C ALA A 20 28.73 18.15 -1.07
N ALA A 21 28.99 17.23 -0.15
CA ALA A 21 28.54 15.86 -0.27
C ALA A 21 27.02 15.92 -0.44
N THR A 22 26.54 15.73 -1.66
CA THR A 22 25.12 15.57 -1.94
C THR A 22 24.66 14.35 -1.16
N LEU A 23 23.83 14.58 -0.14
CA LEU A 23 23.18 13.49 0.59
C LEU A 23 22.52 12.55 -0.44
N PRO A 24 22.70 11.23 -0.30
CA PRO A 24 22.11 10.29 -1.24
C PRO A 24 20.61 10.54 -1.30
N ARG A 25 20.10 10.82 -2.49
CA ARG A 25 18.67 11.09 -2.72
C ARG A 25 17.89 9.87 -2.25
N GLN A 26 17.14 10.04 -1.18
CA GLN A 26 16.28 8.97 -0.66
C GLN A 26 15.30 8.56 -1.76
N GLU A 27 15.06 7.25 -1.89
CA GLU A 27 14.07 6.74 -2.82
C GLU A 27 12.69 7.31 -2.48
N ALA A 28 12.05 8.00 -3.42
CA ALA A 28 10.74 8.59 -3.24
C ALA A 28 9.64 7.73 -3.89
N VAL A 29 8.43 7.79 -3.36
CA VAL A 29 7.23 7.18 -3.91
C VAL A 29 6.15 8.21 -4.13
N ARG A 30 5.28 7.97 -5.10
CA ARG A 30 4.15 8.80 -5.49
C ARG A 30 2.86 8.05 -5.15
N VAL A 31 2.08 8.58 -4.23
CA VAL A 31 0.88 7.91 -3.69
C VAL A 31 -0.36 8.73 -4.05
N ALA A 32 -1.29 8.16 -4.80
CA ALA A 32 -2.59 8.78 -5.03
C ALA A 32 -3.41 8.71 -3.73
N ILE A 33 -3.59 9.85 -3.07
CA ILE A 33 -4.31 9.94 -1.78
C ILE A 33 -5.77 10.33 -1.95
N ILE A 34 -6.12 11.03 -3.05
CA ILE A 34 -7.50 11.39 -3.37
C ILE A 34 -7.71 11.27 -4.88
N LYS A 35 -8.83 10.69 -5.30
CA LYS A 35 -9.24 10.60 -6.71
C LYS A 35 -10.72 10.88 -6.89
N GLY A 36 -11.07 11.56 -7.98
CA GLY A 36 -12.44 11.67 -8.46
C GLY A 36 -13.34 12.66 -7.67
N VAL A 37 -12.74 13.59 -6.91
CA VAL A 37 -13.47 14.64 -6.20
C VAL A 37 -13.46 15.94 -6.99
N ASP A 38 -14.47 16.81 -6.81
CA ASP A 38 -14.55 18.08 -7.53
C ASP A 38 -13.68 19.18 -6.91
N SER A 39 -13.33 19.03 -5.63
CA SER A 39 -12.49 20.01 -4.94
C SER A 39 -11.73 19.40 -3.76
N VAL A 40 -10.62 20.04 -3.39
CA VAL A 40 -9.83 19.75 -2.19
C VAL A 40 -9.43 21.05 -1.49
N ARG A 41 -9.29 20.99 -0.17
CA ARG A 41 -8.78 22.08 0.66
C ARG A 41 -7.33 21.82 1.00
N ILE A 42 -6.48 22.80 0.73
CA ILE A 42 -5.05 22.80 1.09
C ILE A 42 -4.84 23.79 2.24
N ASP A 43 -4.07 23.38 3.25
CA ASP A 43 -3.72 24.19 4.41
C ASP A 43 -2.33 23.82 4.92
N GLY A 44 -1.76 24.59 5.86
CA GLY A 44 -0.50 24.28 6.53
C GLY A 44 0.40 25.50 6.68
N ASP A 45 1.40 25.36 7.54
CA ASP A 45 2.38 26.42 7.81
C ASP A 45 3.56 26.34 6.83
N GLY A 46 4.06 27.50 6.40
CA GLY A 46 5.21 27.58 5.50
C GLY A 46 4.97 26.96 4.11
N VAL A 47 3.71 26.90 3.68
CA VAL A 47 3.33 26.33 2.39
C VAL A 47 3.80 27.23 1.26
N LEU A 48 4.55 26.62 0.33
CA LEU A 48 4.93 27.21 -0.95
C LEU A 48 4.16 26.48 -2.06
N ALA A 49 3.69 27.23 -3.04
CA ALA A 49 2.95 26.67 -4.16
C ALA A 49 3.54 27.12 -5.50
N THR A 50 3.51 26.19 -6.47
CA THR A 50 3.88 26.48 -7.86
C THR A 50 2.84 25.92 -8.82
N ASP A 51 2.77 26.49 -10.00
CA ASP A 51 1.96 25.96 -11.09
C ASP A 51 2.65 24.77 -11.81
N GLY A 52 2.03 24.26 -12.88
CA GLY A 52 2.57 23.16 -13.68
C GLY A 52 3.86 23.50 -14.45
N ARG A 53 4.29 24.75 -14.48
CA ARG A 53 5.54 25.23 -15.09
C ARG A 53 6.63 25.50 -14.04
N GLY A 54 6.29 25.37 -12.73
CA GLY A 54 7.17 25.71 -11.62
C GLY A 54 7.11 27.18 -11.21
N GLU A 55 6.23 28.00 -11.79
CA GLU A 55 6.07 29.40 -11.42
C GLU A 55 5.40 29.56 -10.07
N PRO A 56 5.93 30.41 -9.17
CA PRO A 56 5.37 30.62 -7.84
C PRO A 56 3.93 31.11 -7.88
N LEU A 57 3.08 30.50 -7.06
CA LEU A 57 1.69 30.90 -6.84
C LEU A 57 1.51 31.42 -5.41
N ARG A 58 0.90 32.59 -5.27
CA ARG A 58 0.49 33.09 -3.97
C ARG A 58 -0.85 32.48 -3.59
N LEU A 59 -0.88 31.72 -2.50
CA LEU A 59 -2.09 31.15 -1.95
C LEU A 59 -2.45 31.84 -0.63
N THR A 60 -3.73 32.20 -0.47
CA THR A 60 -4.29 32.52 0.84
C THR A 60 -4.78 31.21 1.45
N LEU A 61 -4.18 30.82 2.54
CA LEU A 61 -4.55 29.59 3.24
C LEU A 61 -5.64 29.84 4.29
N PRO A 62 -6.57 28.90 4.47
CA PRO A 62 -6.73 27.66 3.68
C PRO A 62 -7.23 27.92 2.25
N ALA A 63 -6.59 27.27 1.27
CA ALA A 63 -6.91 27.42 -0.14
C ALA A 63 -7.85 26.30 -0.63
N GLN A 64 -8.92 26.69 -1.33
CA GLN A 64 -9.79 25.75 -2.01
C GLN A 64 -9.32 25.56 -3.46
N VAL A 65 -8.97 24.34 -3.82
CA VAL A 65 -8.63 23.94 -5.20
C VAL A 65 -9.84 23.25 -5.80
N ARG A 66 -10.32 23.73 -6.96
CA ARG A 66 -11.49 23.18 -7.65
C ARG A 66 -11.15 22.82 -9.10
N ARG A 67 -11.76 21.77 -9.61
CA ARG A 67 -11.69 21.47 -11.04
C ARG A 67 -12.57 22.44 -11.83
N VAL A 68 -12.02 23.00 -12.91
CA VAL A 68 -12.74 23.81 -13.88
C VAL A 68 -12.36 23.35 -15.29
N GLY A 69 -13.21 22.55 -15.90
CA GLY A 69 -12.89 21.89 -17.18
C GLY A 69 -11.67 20.98 -17.09
N GLY A 70 -10.68 21.20 -17.94
CA GLY A 70 -9.39 20.52 -17.95
C GLY A 70 -8.31 21.14 -17.06
N SER A 71 -8.66 22.11 -16.21
CA SER A 71 -7.73 22.89 -15.37
C SER A 71 -8.18 22.92 -13.91
N LEU A 72 -7.38 23.54 -13.06
CA LEU A 72 -7.68 23.80 -11.65
C LEU A 72 -7.87 25.30 -11.43
N SER A 73 -8.83 25.67 -10.59
CA SER A 73 -8.99 27.04 -10.06
C SER A 73 -8.54 27.06 -8.61
N VAL A 74 -7.63 27.95 -8.26
CA VAL A 74 -7.13 28.19 -6.89
C VAL A 74 -6.77 29.65 -6.70
N GLY A 75 -7.24 30.27 -5.61
CA GLY A 75 -6.95 31.68 -5.31
C GLY A 75 -7.34 32.66 -6.44
N GLY A 76 -8.37 32.36 -7.21
CA GLY A 76 -8.80 33.18 -8.38
C GLY A 76 -7.96 32.97 -9.65
N GLN A 77 -6.94 32.11 -9.60
CA GLN A 77 -6.09 31.79 -10.74
C GLN A 77 -6.47 30.43 -11.34
N THR A 78 -6.24 30.28 -12.66
CA THR A 78 -6.44 29.00 -13.37
C THR A 78 -5.09 28.41 -13.75
N VAL A 79 -4.82 27.19 -13.30
CA VAL A 79 -3.55 26.48 -13.53
C VAL A 79 -3.80 25.05 -14.04
N ALA A 80 -2.87 24.53 -14.85
CA ALA A 80 -2.97 23.16 -15.35
C ALA A 80 -2.68 22.12 -14.25
N ARG A 81 -1.79 22.45 -13.30
CA ARG A 81 -1.38 21.63 -12.15
C ARG A 81 -1.00 22.57 -11.00
N LEU A 82 -1.16 22.09 -9.78
CA LEU A 82 -0.69 22.76 -8.58
C LEU A 82 0.28 21.83 -7.86
N THR A 83 1.46 22.31 -7.53
CA THR A 83 2.44 21.63 -6.67
C THR A 83 2.59 22.43 -5.39
N VAL A 84 2.52 21.74 -4.26
CA VAL A 84 2.56 22.33 -2.92
C VAL A 84 3.65 21.66 -2.12
N THR A 85 4.54 22.46 -1.54
CA THR A 85 5.63 22.00 -0.65
C THR A 85 5.57 22.73 0.68
N SER A 86 6.09 22.11 1.74
CA SER A 86 6.27 22.74 3.05
C SER A 86 7.48 22.12 3.75
N PRO A 87 8.25 22.89 4.54
CA PRO A 87 9.29 22.34 5.41
C PRO A 87 8.71 21.53 6.58
N LEU A 88 7.41 21.64 6.83
CA LEU A 88 6.68 20.95 7.90
C LEU A 88 5.74 19.87 7.31
N VAL A 89 4.46 20.10 7.45
CA VAL A 89 3.42 19.22 6.92
C VAL A 89 2.39 20.03 6.12
N ILE A 90 1.81 19.39 5.11
CA ILE A 90 0.73 19.96 4.30
C ILE A 90 -0.56 19.26 4.71
N GLN A 91 -1.61 20.03 4.91
CA GLN A 91 -2.96 19.49 5.16
C GLN A 91 -3.75 19.43 3.85
N VAL A 92 -4.31 18.26 3.58
CA VAL A 92 -5.25 18.03 2.47
C VAL A 92 -6.56 17.53 3.07
N ASN A 93 -7.61 18.33 2.96
CA ASN A 93 -8.91 18.06 3.60
C ASN A 93 -8.80 17.78 5.11
N GLY A 94 -7.85 18.44 5.80
CA GLY A 94 -7.60 18.30 7.23
C GLY A 94 -6.67 17.15 7.64
N LYS A 95 -6.31 16.24 6.74
CA LYS A 95 -5.27 15.22 6.98
C LYS A 95 -3.88 15.75 6.68
N ARG A 96 -2.90 15.40 7.49
CA ARG A 96 -1.52 15.90 7.42
C ARG A 96 -0.61 14.95 6.64
N TYR A 97 0.21 15.52 5.75
CA TYR A 97 1.13 14.77 4.88
C TYR A 97 2.52 15.40 4.87
N ARG A 98 3.56 14.56 4.84
CA ARG A 98 4.95 14.98 4.58
C ARG A 98 5.21 15.07 3.08
N GLY A 99 6.34 15.67 2.70
CA GLY A 99 6.78 15.73 1.31
C GLY A 99 6.00 16.75 0.48
N THR A 100 5.74 16.41 -0.78
CA THR A 100 5.10 17.28 -1.76
C THR A 100 3.69 16.79 -2.07
N ILE A 101 2.76 17.72 -2.24
CA ILE A 101 1.40 17.44 -2.73
C ILE A 101 1.27 17.98 -4.14
N GLU A 102 0.94 17.11 -5.08
CA GLU A 102 0.58 17.49 -6.44
C GLU A 102 -0.93 17.32 -6.65
N VAL A 103 -1.55 18.36 -7.21
CA VAL A 103 -2.97 18.36 -7.56
C VAL A 103 -3.10 18.54 -9.07
N SER A 104 -3.85 17.69 -9.72
CA SER A 104 -4.09 17.75 -11.16
C SER A 104 -5.54 17.40 -11.50
N PRO A 105 -6.07 17.91 -12.62
CA PRO A 105 -7.32 17.41 -13.15
C PRO A 105 -7.14 15.97 -13.63
N ALA A 106 -8.18 15.16 -13.49
CA ALA A 106 -8.26 13.78 -13.98
C ALA A 106 -9.53 13.59 -14.81
N ASP A 107 -9.72 12.42 -15.43
CA ASP A 107 -10.91 12.13 -16.24
C ASP A 107 -12.20 12.40 -15.45
N ARG A 108 -12.19 12.02 -14.18
CA ARG A 108 -13.25 12.35 -13.22
C ARG A 108 -12.65 13.12 -12.05
N GLY A 109 -13.05 14.40 -11.89
CA GLY A 109 -12.65 15.23 -10.74
C GLY A 109 -11.16 15.56 -10.69
N ILE A 110 -10.61 15.53 -9.50
CA ILE A 110 -9.23 15.87 -9.16
C ILE A 110 -8.48 14.59 -8.77
N LEU A 111 -7.21 14.52 -9.16
CA LEU A 111 -6.21 13.58 -8.62
C LEU A 111 -5.28 14.36 -7.70
N VAL A 112 -5.10 13.87 -6.48
CA VAL A 112 -4.10 14.35 -5.52
C VAL A 112 -3.06 13.26 -5.28
N VAL A 113 -1.80 13.58 -5.53
CA VAL A 113 -0.66 12.70 -5.33
C VAL A 113 0.23 13.27 -4.24
N ASN A 114 0.57 12.44 -3.26
CA ASN A 114 1.62 12.74 -2.30
C ASN A 114 2.94 12.12 -2.78
N ASP A 115 3.94 12.95 -3.03
CA ASP A 115 5.31 12.55 -3.41
C ASP A 115 6.21 12.74 -2.20
N LEU A 116 6.75 11.64 -1.67
CA LEU A 116 7.51 11.66 -0.42
C LEU A 116 8.59 10.57 -0.38
N PRO A 117 9.61 10.70 0.51
CA PRO A 117 10.57 9.64 0.77
C PRO A 117 9.88 8.32 1.15
N LEU A 118 10.39 7.20 0.62
CA LEU A 118 9.82 5.87 0.85
C LEU A 118 9.76 5.52 2.35
N GLU A 119 10.79 5.87 3.13
CA GLU A 119 10.81 5.58 4.56
C GLU A 119 9.72 6.38 5.32
N ASP A 120 9.50 7.64 4.97
CA ASP A 120 8.41 8.46 5.56
C ASP A 120 7.03 7.89 5.20
N TYR A 121 6.85 7.44 3.95
CA TYR A 121 5.65 6.73 3.53
C TYR A 121 5.37 5.51 4.41
N LEU A 122 6.40 4.71 4.71
CA LEU A 122 6.25 3.49 5.52
C LEU A 122 5.84 3.81 6.97
N VAL A 123 6.38 4.87 7.59
CA VAL A 123 5.96 5.26 8.95
C VAL A 123 4.48 5.60 8.98
N GLY A 124 3.97 6.34 7.99
CA GLY A 124 2.55 6.68 7.85
C GLY A 124 1.66 5.54 7.36
N LEU A 125 2.23 4.36 7.08
CA LEU A 125 1.51 3.17 6.62
C LEU A 125 1.37 2.10 7.71
N ILE A 126 2.39 1.90 8.56
CA ILE A 126 2.45 0.73 9.47
C ILE A 126 1.16 0.58 10.28
N ASN A 127 0.68 1.63 10.93
CA ASN A 127 -0.53 1.57 11.77
C ASN A 127 -1.85 1.50 10.98
N CYS A 128 -1.83 1.67 9.64
CA CYS A 128 -2.96 1.32 8.78
C CYS A 128 -3.05 -0.18 8.52
N GLU A 129 -1.92 -0.88 8.52
CA GLU A 129 -1.82 -2.29 8.13
C GLU A 129 -1.83 -3.22 9.35
N ILE A 130 -1.03 -2.86 10.39
CA ILE A 130 -0.93 -3.60 11.65
C ILE A 130 -0.78 -2.63 12.81
N SER A 131 -0.97 -3.09 14.04
CA SER A 131 -0.65 -2.27 15.22
C SER A 131 0.87 -2.24 15.45
N SER A 132 1.47 -1.05 15.58
CA SER A 132 2.87 -0.87 16.01
C SER A 132 3.15 -1.45 17.41
N GLN A 133 2.10 -1.70 18.21
CA GLN A 133 2.20 -2.32 19.53
C GLN A 133 2.42 -3.83 19.49
N TRP A 134 2.36 -4.43 18.31
CA TRP A 134 2.76 -5.84 18.14
C TRP A 134 4.25 -6.04 18.42
N PRO A 135 4.73 -7.28 18.61
CA PRO A 135 6.16 -7.55 18.76
C PRO A 135 6.96 -6.88 17.64
N ILE A 136 8.07 -6.25 18.01
CA ILE A 136 8.85 -5.39 17.07
C ILE A 136 9.30 -6.15 15.82
N GLU A 137 9.57 -7.45 15.93
CA GLU A 137 9.96 -8.28 14.80
C GLU A 137 8.81 -8.43 13.76
N ALA A 138 7.55 -8.42 14.20
CA ALA A 138 6.41 -8.37 13.28
C ALA A 138 6.30 -7.02 12.58
N VAL A 139 6.57 -5.91 13.30
CA VAL A 139 6.58 -4.56 12.72
C VAL A 139 7.70 -4.41 11.69
N LYS A 140 8.89 -4.92 12.00
CA LYS A 140 10.03 -4.98 11.07
C LYS A 140 9.69 -5.81 9.81
N ALA A 141 9.09 -7.00 9.98
CA ALA A 141 8.66 -7.82 8.85
C ALA A 141 7.67 -7.07 7.95
N GLN A 142 6.68 -6.39 8.55
CA GLN A 142 5.72 -5.57 7.80
C GLN A 142 6.40 -4.41 7.07
N ALA A 143 7.35 -3.72 7.70
CA ALA A 143 8.08 -2.62 7.07
C ALA A 143 8.87 -3.10 5.83
N VAL A 144 9.57 -4.24 5.93
CA VAL A 144 10.30 -4.83 4.79
C VAL A 144 9.34 -5.23 3.67
N VAL A 145 8.23 -5.88 3.98
CA VAL A 145 7.24 -6.32 2.99
C VAL A 145 6.59 -5.12 2.31
N ALA A 146 6.18 -4.10 3.07
CA ALA A 146 5.57 -2.90 2.53
C ALA A 146 6.54 -2.11 1.64
N ARG A 147 7.81 -1.99 2.07
CA ARG A 147 8.89 -1.37 1.26
C ARG A 147 9.12 -2.11 -0.04
N THR A 148 9.18 -3.44 0.02
CA THR A 148 9.36 -4.28 -1.15
C THR A 148 8.21 -4.11 -2.15
N TYR A 149 6.97 -4.15 -1.67
CA TYR A 149 5.78 -3.95 -2.50
C TYR A 149 5.78 -2.55 -3.15
N ALA A 150 6.06 -1.50 -2.37
CA ALA A 150 6.14 -0.14 -2.89
C ALA A 150 7.25 0.02 -3.95
N SER A 151 8.44 -0.54 -3.72
CA SER A 151 9.54 -0.54 -4.69
C SER A 151 9.19 -1.32 -5.97
N TYR A 152 8.49 -2.45 -5.84
CA TYR A 152 7.99 -3.20 -6.99
C TYR A 152 6.98 -2.37 -7.80
N GLN A 153 5.98 -1.77 -7.15
CA GLN A 153 4.96 -0.96 -7.83
C GLN A 153 5.55 0.29 -8.49
N LYS A 154 6.50 0.95 -7.84
CA LYS A 154 7.22 2.09 -8.43
C LYS A 154 7.89 1.70 -9.75
N ARG A 155 8.53 0.53 -9.82
CA ARG A 155 9.15 0.05 -11.07
C ARG A 155 8.10 -0.33 -12.11
N ALA A 156 7.05 -1.03 -11.71
CA ALA A 156 5.98 -1.46 -12.60
C ALA A 156 5.20 -0.28 -13.19
N ARG A 157 5.10 0.82 -12.44
CA ARG A 157 4.32 2.02 -12.79
C ARG A 157 5.21 3.26 -12.96
N ALA A 158 6.47 3.09 -13.41
CA ALA A 158 7.45 4.18 -13.49
C ALA A 158 6.98 5.39 -14.33
N ASN A 159 6.17 5.15 -15.36
CA ASN A 159 5.63 6.19 -16.25
C ASN A 159 4.19 6.61 -15.89
N ALA A 160 3.62 6.06 -14.81
CA ALA A 160 2.27 6.44 -14.37
C ALA A 160 2.28 7.72 -13.53
N PRO A 161 1.15 8.44 -13.44
CA PRO A 161 1.05 9.63 -12.60
C PRO A 161 1.32 9.35 -11.12
N TYR A 162 1.13 8.12 -10.65
CA TYR A 162 1.44 7.67 -9.30
C TYR A 162 1.83 6.19 -9.29
N HIS A 163 2.58 5.77 -8.26
CA HIS A 163 3.05 4.39 -8.11
C HIS A 163 2.08 3.53 -7.29
N LEU A 164 1.44 4.12 -6.31
CA LEU A 164 0.56 3.47 -5.33
C LEU A 164 -0.75 4.24 -5.17
N GLU A 165 -1.79 3.53 -4.80
CA GLU A 165 -3.06 4.11 -4.38
C GLU A 165 -3.27 3.86 -2.89
N SER A 166 -3.63 4.92 -2.13
CA SER A 166 -3.99 4.78 -0.72
C SER A 166 -5.36 4.11 -0.58
N SER A 167 -5.37 2.80 -0.79
CA SER A 167 -6.58 1.98 -0.73
C SER A 167 -6.25 0.51 -0.47
N VAL A 168 -7.27 -0.29 -0.18
CA VAL A 168 -7.15 -1.76 -0.03
C VAL A 168 -6.72 -2.49 -1.30
N LEU A 169 -6.62 -1.81 -2.44
CA LEU A 169 -6.16 -2.38 -3.71
C LEU A 169 -4.63 -2.37 -3.83
N ASP A 170 -3.97 -1.43 -3.15
CA ASP A 170 -2.51 -1.38 -3.03
C ASP A 170 -2.13 -1.43 -1.55
N GLN A 171 -1.95 -0.29 -0.87
CA GLN A 171 -1.60 -0.19 0.55
C GLN A 171 -2.34 1.00 1.17
N VAL A 172 -2.94 0.81 2.35
CA VAL A 172 -3.62 1.91 3.05
C VAL A 172 -2.58 2.84 3.66
N TYR A 173 -2.69 4.15 3.38
CA TYR A 173 -1.78 5.19 3.85
C TYR A 173 -2.59 6.39 4.34
N ASP A 174 -2.37 6.83 5.56
CA ASP A 174 -3.14 7.89 6.20
C ASP A 174 -2.32 9.13 6.59
N GLY A 175 -1.16 9.30 5.96
CA GLY A 175 -0.26 10.42 6.23
C GLY A 175 0.35 10.35 7.63
N CYS A 176 0.51 11.53 8.27
CA CYS A 176 1.17 11.64 9.57
C CYS A 176 0.26 11.35 10.77
N GLU A 177 -1.05 11.15 10.57
CA GLU A 177 -2.01 11.05 11.67
C GLU A 177 -1.78 9.86 12.59
N ILE A 178 -1.24 8.80 12.04
CA ILE A 178 -1.07 7.50 12.72
C ILE A 178 0.39 7.16 13.01
N GLU A 179 1.32 8.09 12.74
CA GLU A 179 2.74 7.89 13.02
C GLU A 179 3.00 7.77 14.53
N ASP A 180 3.84 6.84 14.92
CA ASP A 180 4.36 6.72 16.27
C ASP A 180 5.82 6.26 16.32
N SER A 181 6.43 6.33 17.50
CA SER A 181 7.84 6.01 17.69
C SER A 181 8.16 4.53 17.46
N ARG A 182 7.22 3.60 17.68
CA ARG A 182 7.43 2.18 17.46
C ARG A 182 7.35 1.82 15.99
N ALA A 183 6.40 2.39 15.24
CA ALA A 183 6.33 2.28 13.79
C ALA A 183 7.62 2.82 13.16
N ALA A 184 8.03 4.05 13.54
CA ALA A 184 9.27 4.67 13.09
C ALA A 184 10.52 3.84 13.43
N ARG A 185 10.54 3.19 14.61
CA ARG A 185 11.62 2.28 15.01
C ARG A 185 11.70 1.06 14.09
N GLY A 186 10.58 0.38 13.81
CA GLY A 186 10.53 -0.79 12.93
C GLY A 186 11.00 -0.46 11.51
N VAL A 187 10.58 0.67 10.98
CA VAL A 187 10.99 1.18 9.67
C VAL A 187 12.49 1.49 9.65
N ARG A 188 13.00 2.26 10.62
CA ARG A 188 14.41 2.67 10.72
C ARG A 188 15.36 1.47 10.89
N GLU A 189 15.03 0.51 11.75
CA GLU A 189 15.86 -0.67 11.99
C GLU A 189 15.95 -1.62 10.78
N THR A 190 15.06 -1.46 9.80
CA THR A 190 15.07 -2.21 8.53
C THR A 190 15.28 -1.30 7.31
N ALA A 191 15.80 -0.08 7.50
CA ALA A 191 15.91 0.92 6.43
C ALA A 191 16.60 0.36 5.17
N GLY A 192 15.97 0.56 4.02
CA GLY A 192 16.41 0.10 2.72
C GLY A 192 16.35 -1.42 2.50
N GLU A 193 15.93 -2.23 3.47
CA GLU A 193 15.84 -3.69 3.29
C GLU A 193 14.56 -4.06 2.51
N ILE A 194 14.75 -4.87 1.45
CA ILE A 194 13.69 -5.39 0.58
C ILE A 194 13.89 -6.88 0.32
N LEU A 195 12.83 -7.55 -0.10
CA LEU A 195 12.89 -8.92 -0.61
C LEU A 195 13.10 -8.92 -2.12
N THR A 196 14.03 -9.74 -2.58
CA THR A 196 14.36 -9.89 -4.00
C THR A 196 14.30 -11.36 -4.44
N TYR A 197 13.98 -11.55 -5.73
CA TYR A 197 14.11 -12.82 -6.42
C TYR A 197 14.75 -12.56 -7.79
N GLY A 198 15.81 -13.30 -8.13
CA GLY A 198 16.59 -13.01 -9.34
C GLY A 198 17.15 -11.58 -9.40
N GLY A 199 17.52 -11.00 -8.23
CA GLY A 199 18.05 -9.64 -8.12
C GLY A 199 17.03 -8.50 -8.30
N GLN A 200 15.73 -8.82 -8.41
CA GLN A 200 14.66 -7.84 -8.58
C GLN A 200 13.73 -7.82 -7.35
N PRO A 201 13.18 -6.66 -6.94
CA PRO A 201 12.17 -6.59 -5.92
C PRO A 201 10.99 -7.51 -6.26
N ILE A 202 10.53 -8.30 -5.28
CA ILE A 202 9.38 -9.20 -5.48
C ILE A 202 8.06 -8.44 -5.32
N GLN A 203 6.98 -9.01 -5.85
CA GLN A 203 5.63 -8.58 -5.57
C GLN A 203 5.22 -9.14 -4.19
N ALA A 204 5.65 -8.46 -3.13
CA ALA A 204 5.54 -8.92 -1.75
C ALA A 204 4.12 -8.72 -1.21
N PHE A 205 3.18 -9.55 -1.66
CA PHE A 205 1.81 -9.53 -1.17
C PHE A 205 1.72 -9.94 0.30
N TYR A 206 0.78 -9.34 1.02
CA TYR A 206 0.46 -9.68 2.41
C TYR A 206 -1.05 -9.53 2.66
N HIS A 207 -1.52 -10.11 3.73
CA HIS A 207 -2.94 -10.10 4.08
C HIS A 207 -3.11 -10.27 5.59
N SER A 208 -4.28 -9.92 6.10
CA SER A 208 -4.54 -9.92 7.54
C SER A 208 -4.38 -11.31 8.16
N ASN A 209 -5.13 -12.32 7.64
CA ASN A 209 -5.13 -13.67 8.23
C ASN A 209 -5.39 -14.73 7.17
N CYS A 210 -4.54 -15.75 7.07
CA CYS A 210 -4.67 -16.79 6.05
C CYS A 210 -5.74 -17.85 6.38
N GLY A 211 -6.14 -18.00 7.63
CA GLY A 211 -7.10 -19.04 8.05
C GLY A 211 -6.49 -20.44 8.19
N GLY A 212 -5.17 -20.56 8.37
CA GLY A 212 -4.47 -21.82 8.59
C GLY A 212 -3.44 -22.21 7.54
N ARG A 213 -3.63 -21.80 6.28
CA ARG A 213 -2.69 -22.03 5.18
C ARG A 213 -2.70 -20.86 4.20
N THR A 214 -1.54 -20.44 3.72
CA THR A 214 -1.45 -19.38 2.70
C THR A 214 -1.82 -19.92 1.32
N GLU A 215 -2.11 -19.00 0.40
CA GLU A 215 -2.51 -19.28 -0.97
C GLU A 215 -1.38 -18.96 -1.94
N VAL A 216 -1.40 -19.57 -3.13
CA VAL A 216 -0.51 -19.22 -4.24
C VAL A 216 -1.12 -18.10 -5.10
N ALA A 217 -0.29 -17.24 -5.69
CA ALA A 217 -0.75 -16.13 -6.52
C ALA A 217 -1.52 -16.60 -7.77
N GLU A 218 -1.20 -17.77 -8.29
CA GLU A 218 -1.84 -18.36 -9.46
C GLU A 218 -3.35 -18.57 -9.25
N ASN A 219 -3.76 -19.03 -8.07
CA ASN A 219 -5.16 -19.25 -7.74
C ASN A 219 -5.98 -17.97 -7.55
N VAL A 220 -5.30 -16.83 -7.30
CA VAL A 220 -5.97 -15.55 -7.04
C VAL A 220 -5.93 -14.64 -8.27
N TRP A 221 -4.80 -14.56 -8.96
CA TRP A 221 -4.57 -13.63 -10.07
C TRP A 221 -4.16 -14.31 -11.39
N GLY A 222 -4.04 -15.64 -11.43
CA GLY A 222 -3.61 -16.37 -12.62
C GLY A 222 -2.12 -16.25 -12.94
N VAL A 223 -1.31 -15.71 -12.03
CA VAL A 223 0.12 -15.48 -12.23
C VAL A 223 0.95 -16.37 -11.33
N ARG A 224 1.84 -17.16 -11.90
CA ARG A 224 2.75 -18.02 -11.14
C ARG A 224 3.98 -17.23 -10.70
N LEU A 225 4.14 -17.08 -9.37
CA LEU A 225 5.27 -16.40 -8.76
C LEU A 225 6.04 -17.38 -7.87
N PRO A 226 7.29 -17.76 -8.22
CA PRO A 226 8.02 -18.87 -7.59
C PRO A 226 8.29 -18.68 -6.10
N TYR A 227 8.32 -17.43 -5.62
CA TYR A 227 8.55 -17.02 -4.25
C TYR A 227 7.26 -16.88 -3.41
N LEU A 228 6.07 -17.12 -3.99
CA LEU A 228 4.76 -17.10 -3.33
C LEU A 228 4.19 -18.51 -3.29
N LYS A 229 4.85 -19.39 -2.55
CA LYS A 229 4.38 -20.75 -2.31
C LYS A 229 3.34 -20.77 -1.18
N SER A 230 2.43 -21.73 -1.22
CA SER A 230 1.54 -22.01 -0.10
C SER A 230 2.35 -22.59 1.06
N VAL A 231 2.18 -22.03 2.26
CA VAL A 231 2.80 -22.51 3.50
C VAL A 231 1.75 -22.75 4.57
N ASP A 232 1.94 -23.75 5.41
CA ASP A 232 1.10 -23.99 6.57
C ASP A 232 1.30 -22.86 7.59
N CYS A 233 0.21 -22.36 8.17
CA CYS A 233 0.27 -21.22 9.08
C CYS A 233 -0.64 -21.46 10.29
N ALA A 234 -0.25 -22.38 11.19
CA ALA A 234 -0.95 -22.61 12.45
C ALA A 234 -0.90 -21.38 13.38
N TYR A 235 0.06 -20.49 13.15
CA TYR A 235 0.34 -19.30 13.96
C TYR A 235 -0.79 -18.26 13.98
N CYS A 236 -1.61 -18.20 12.94
CA CYS A 236 -2.68 -17.19 12.86
C CYS A 236 -3.96 -17.55 13.63
N SER A 237 -4.01 -18.72 14.29
CA SER A 237 -5.16 -19.20 15.07
C SER A 237 -5.45 -18.35 16.31
N THR A 238 -4.47 -17.59 16.81
CA THR A 238 -4.61 -16.66 17.95
C THR A 238 -5.42 -15.40 17.61
N ASN A 239 -5.76 -15.17 16.33
CA ASN A 239 -6.61 -14.06 15.95
C ASN A 239 -8.05 -14.29 16.44
N PRO A 240 -8.62 -13.44 17.32
CA PRO A 240 -10.00 -13.58 17.79
C PRO A 240 -11.04 -13.46 16.67
N SER A 241 -10.68 -12.79 15.57
CA SER A 241 -11.55 -12.58 14.40
C SER A 241 -11.22 -13.50 13.22
N ILE A 242 -10.56 -14.64 13.48
CA ILE A 242 -10.20 -15.59 12.41
C ILE A 242 -11.45 -16.18 11.72
N ARG A 243 -12.50 -16.40 12.50
CA ARG A 243 -13.79 -16.90 12.00
C ARG A 243 -14.71 -15.75 11.70
N TRP A 244 -15.50 -15.89 10.65
CA TRP A 244 -16.48 -14.91 10.25
C TRP A 244 -17.73 -15.56 9.69
N GLU A 245 -18.84 -14.84 9.76
CA GLU A 245 -20.12 -15.24 9.22
C GLU A 245 -20.74 -14.06 8.50
N TYR A 246 -21.44 -14.34 7.41
CA TYR A 246 -22.21 -13.37 6.66
C TYR A 246 -23.48 -14.03 6.11
N ALA A 247 -24.61 -13.35 6.25
CA ALA A 247 -25.88 -13.81 5.70
C ALA A 247 -26.49 -12.72 4.81
N ILE A 248 -27.13 -13.15 3.71
CA ILE A 248 -27.76 -12.26 2.74
C ILE A 248 -28.98 -12.97 2.13
N SER A 249 -30.05 -12.24 1.83
CA SER A 249 -31.18 -12.84 1.12
C SER A 249 -30.81 -13.21 -0.32
N LEU A 250 -31.37 -14.31 -0.83
CA LEU A 250 -31.17 -14.76 -2.22
C LEU A 250 -31.50 -13.65 -3.23
N LYS A 251 -32.56 -12.88 -2.97
CA LYS A 251 -32.96 -11.72 -3.80
C LYS A 251 -31.91 -10.63 -3.85
N LYS A 252 -31.31 -10.29 -2.70
CA LYS A 252 -30.27 -9.25 -2.64
C LYS A 252 -28.98 -9.74 -3.29
N LEU A 253 -28.60 -11.01 -3.06
CA LEU A 253 -27.45 -11.63 -3.72
C LEU A 253 -27.59 -11.64 -5.24
N GLU A 254 -28.78 -12.05 -5.75
CA GLU A 254 -29.09 -11.99 -7.18
C GLU A 254 -28.92 -10.58 -7.75
N SER A 255 -29.43 -9.56 -7.02
CA SER A 255 -29.27 -8.14 -7.43
C SER A 255 -27.80 -7.74 -7.56
N LEU A 256 -26.92 -8.12 -6.62
CA LEU A 256 -25.48 -7.84 -6.67
C LEU A 256 -24.81 -8.55 -7.86
N LEU A 257 -25.11 -9.83 -8.05
CA LEU A 257 -24.58 -10.63 -9.14
C LEU A 257 -24.98 -10.06 -10.51
N ARG A 258 -26.26 -9.73 -10.70
CA ARG A 258 -26.73 -9.09 -11.94
C ARG A 258 -26.11 -7.73 -12.18
N GLY A 259 -25.96 -6.91 -11.14
CA GLY A 259 -25.30 -5.60 -11.21
C GLY A 259 -23.83 -5.69 -11.63
N SER A 260 -23.19 -6.84 -11.43
CA SER A 260 -21.81 -7.12 -11.88
C SER A 260 -21.72 -7.74 -13.27
N GLY A 261 -22.86 -7.92 -13.98
CA GLY A 261 -22.92 -8.58 -15.28
C GLY A 261 -23.01 -10.11 -15.22
N THR A 262 -23.20 -10.71 -14.03
CA THR A 262 -23.40 -12.16 -13.93
C THR A 262 -24.84 -12.52 -14.33
N HIS A 263 -24.98 -13.37 -15.33
CA HIS A 263 -26.29 -13.82 -15.80
C HIS A 263 -26.93 -14.80 -14.83
N VAL A 264 -27.82 -14.31 -13.98
CA VAL A 264 -28.58 -15.09 -13.01
C VAL A 264 -29.95 -14.46 -12.83
N SER A 265 -31.03 -15.28 -12.87
CA SER A 265 -32.42 -14.84 -12.67
C SER A 265 -33.21 -15.92 -11.92
N GLY A 266 -33.88 -15.53 -10.84
CA GLY A 266 -34.58 -16.45 -9.95
C GLY A 266 -33.59 -17.38 -9.25
N LEU A 267 -32.60 -16.80 -8.56
CA LEU A 267 -31.59 -17.53 -7.77
C LEU A 267 -32.28 -18.33 -6.66
N ARG A 268 -32.05 -19.65 -6.62
CA ARG A 268 -32.65 -20.58 -5.66
C ARG A 268 -31.66 -21.25 -4.75
N ASP A 269 -30.40 -21.44 -5.24
CA ASP A 269 -29.38 -22.15 -4.49
C ASP A 269 -27.98 -21.66 -4.84
N VAL A 270 -27.04 -21.78 -3.90
CA VAL A 270 -25.62 -21.49 -4.06
C VAL A 270 -24.86 -22.69 -3.53
N ARG A 271 -24.11 -23.36 -4.38
CA ARG A 271 -23.35 -24.55 -4.02
C ARG A 271 -21.86 -24.33 -4.09
N GLU A 272 -21.16 -24.93 -3.15
CA GLU A 272 -19.71 -24.98 -3.18
C GLU A 272 -19.23 -25.79 -4.39
N GLY A 273 -18.27 -25.25 -5.11
CA GLY A 273 -17.57 -25.97 -6.16
C GLY A 273 -16.30 -26.64 -5.67
N LYS A 274 -15.24 -26.62 -6.47
CA LYS A 274 -13.95 -27.24 -6.13
C LYS A 274 -13.21 -26.43 -5.08
N ARG A 275 -12.42 -27.14 -4.27
CA ARG A 275 -11.42 -26.55 -3.37
C ARG A 275 -10.01 -26.85 -3.88
N ASN A 276 -9.11 -25.90 -3.64
CA ASN A 276 -7.69 -26.08 -3.92
C ASN A 276 -6.93 -26.65 -2.70
N GLU A 277 -5.63 -26.84 -2.84
CA GLU A 277 -4.75 -27.39 -1.77
C GLU A 277 -4.72 -26.53 -0.49
N SER A 278 -5.02 -25.23 -0.58
CA SER A 278 -5.11 -24.34 0.59
C SER A 278 -6.45 -24.48 1.33
N GLY A 279 -7.36 -25.32 0.86
CA GLY A 279 -8.72 -25.49 1.36
C GLY A 279 -9.70 -24.42 0.91
N ARG A 280 -9.26 -23.45 0.08
CA ARG A 280 -10.11 -22.37 -0.43
C ARG A 280 -10.95 -22.82 -1.61
N LEU A 281 -12.16 -22.26 -1.72
CA LEU A 281 -13.01 -22.45 -2.88
C LEU A 281 -12.37 -21.84 -4.14
N ILE A 282 -12.41 -22.59 -5.23
CA ILE A 282 -12.04 -22.13 -6.56
C ILE A 282 -13.25 -21.43 -7.19
N ASP A 283 -14.43 -22.05 -7.08
CA ASP A 283 -15.66 -21.60 -7.70
C ASP A 283 -16.90 -21.92 -6.86
N LEU A 284 -18.03 -21.34 -7.26
CA LEU A 284 -19.36 -21.62 -6.76
C LEU A 284 -20.31 -21.81 -7.94
N ALA A 285 -21.30 -22.70 -7.77
CA ALA A 285 -22.39 -22.90 -8.68
C ALA A 285 -23.62 -22.13 -8.18
N LEU A 286 -24.12 -21.21 -8.99
CA LEU A 286 -25.35 -20.42 -8.78
C LEU A 286 -26.49 -21.10 -9.49
N VAL A 287 -27.41 -21.73 -8.76
CA VAL A 287 -28.57 -22.44 -9.32
C VAL A 287 -29.74 -21.47 -9.39
N SER A 288 -30.25 -21.23 -10.58
CA SER A 288 -31.33 -20.28 -10.86
C SER A 288 -32.43 -20.93 -11.72
N SER A 289 -33.53 -20.21 -11.94
CA SER A 289 -34.62 -20.70 -12.84
C SER A 289 -34.13 -20.87 -14.29
N GLY A 290 -33.10 -20.13 -14.71
CA GLY A 290 -32.49 -20.21 -16.05
C GLY A 290 -31.38 -21.26 -16.17
N GLY A 291 -31.11 -22.06 -15.13
CA GLY A 291 -30.02 -23.04 -15.10
C GLY A 291 -28.93 -22.72 -14.06
N THR A 292 -27.77 -23.33 -14.22
CA THR A 292 -26.64 -23.18 -13.31
C THR A 292 -25.54 -22.33 -13.96
N THR A 293 -25.11 -21.29 -13.27
CA THR A 293 -23.98 -20.42 -13.66
C THR A 293 -22.83 -20.60 -12.68
N THR A 294 -21.63 -20.79 -13.18
CA THR A 294 -20.42 -20.87 -12.33
C THR A 294 -19.76 -19.50 -12.20
N VAL A 295 -19.36 -19.15 -10.99
CA VAL A 295 -18.58 -17.94 -10.68
C VAL A 295 -17.35 -18.31 -9.87
N THR A 296 -16.17 -17.74 -10.18
CA THR A 296 -14.97 -17.98 -9.37
C THR A 296 -15.16 -17.38 -7.96
N ALA A 297 -14.65 -18.05 -6.93
CA ALA A 297 -14.76 -17.57 -5.56
C ALA A 297 -14.12 -16.19 -5.36
N VAL A 298 -13.06 -15.89 -6.11
CA VAL A 298 -12.39 -14.57 -6.11
C VAL A 298 -13.35 -13.50 -6.65
N ASN A 299 -14.00 -13.74 -7.79
CA ASN A 299 -14.98 -12.82 -8.34
C ASN A 299 -16.23 -12.70 -7.45
N PHE A 300 -16.71 -13.81 -6.91
CA PHE A 300 -17.84 -13.80 -5.97
C PHE A 300 -17.53 -12.90 -4.76
N ARG A 301 -16.32 -13.04 -4.16
CA ARG A 301 -15.85 -12.19 -3.07
C ARG A 301 -15.80 -10.71 -3.47
N LYS A 302 -15.33 -10.39 -4.67
CA LYS A 302 -15.31 -9.03 -5.22
C LYS A 302 -16.71 -8.44 -5.37
N ILE A 303 -17.66 -9.23 -5.90
CA ILE A 303 -19.05 -8.82 -6.17
C ILE A 303 -19.82 -8.55 -4.87
N VAL A 304 -19.71 -9.47 -3.90
CA VAL A 304 -20.43 -9.35 -2.62
C VAL A 304 -19.76 -8.33 -1.69
N GLY A 305 -18.46 -8.15 -1.82
CA GLY A 305 -17.66 -7.19 -1.06
C GLY A 305 -16.68 -7.86 -0.11
N TYR A 306 -15.47 -7.28 -0.02
CA TYR A 306 -14.34 -7.83 0.74
C TYR A 306 -14.53 -7.81 2.27
N THR A 307 -15.42 -6.98 2.78
CA THR A 307 -15.80 -6.93 4.20
C THR A 307 -16.87 -7.94 4.57
N ALA A 308 -17.72 -8.32 3.62
CA ALA A 308 -18.76 -9.34 3.77
C ALA A 308 -18.17 -10.75 3.61
N ILE A 309 -17.55 -11.03 2.49
CA ILE A 309 -16.83 -12.28 2.21
C ILE A 309 -15.34 -12.05 2.43
N LYS A 310 -14.89 -12.27 3.68
CA LYS A 310 -13.54 -11.88 4.12
C LYS A 310 -12.41 -12.70 3.49
N SER A 311 -12.69 -13.92 3.04
CA SER A 311 -11.73 -14.80 2.36
C SER A 311 -12.49 -15.72 1.39
N THR A 312 -11.79 -16.50 0.60
CA THR A 312 -12.37 -17.58 -0.22
C THR A 312 -12.37 -18.94 0.52
N ASN A 313 -11.98 -18.97 1.79
CA ASN A 313 -12.05 -20.15 2.65
C ASN A 313 -13.34 -20.12 3.50
N PHE A 314 -14.46 -20.55 2.91
CA PHE A 314 -15.77 -20.55 3.56
C PHE A 314 -16.63 -21.72 3.11
N THR A 315 -17.69 -22.00 3.88
CA THR A 315 -18.78 -22.92 3.56
C THR A 315 -20.06 -22.15 3.30
N VAL A 316 -20.99 -22.77 2.56
CA VAL A 316 -22.25 -22.19 2.15
C VAL A 316 -23.41 -23.00 2.71
N ARG A 317 -24.40 -22.32 3.28
CA ARG A 317 -25.67 -22.92 3.70
C ARG A 317 -26.84 -22.07 3.21
N VAL A 318 -27.67 -22.64 2.37
CA VAL A 318 -28.88 -21.99 1.85
C VAL A 318 -30.10 -22.40 2.67
N THR A 319 -30.96 -21.43 2.96
CA THR A 319 -32.30 -21.61 3.52
C THR A 319 -33.34 -21.26 2.45
N SER A 320 -34.63 -21.23 2.80
CA SER A 320 -35.71 -20.94 1.82
C SER A 320 -35.53 -19.59 1.10
N ASP A 321 -34.99 -18.57 1.78
CA ASP A 321 -34.93 -17.19 1.28
C ASP A 321 -33.57 -16.51 1.43
N SER A 322 -32.63 -17.15 2.11
CA SER A 322 -31.32 -16.58 2.42
C SER A 322 -30.17 -17.57 2.25
N VAL A 323 -28.99 -17.04 2.10
CA VAL A 323 -27.74 -17.81 2.07
C VAL A 323 -26.81 -17.29 3.17
N ARG A 324 -26.21 -18.24 3.91
CA ARG A 324 -25.25 -18.00 4.97
C ARG A 324 -23.88 -18.52 4.56
N PHE A 325 -22.87 -17.69 4.73
CA PHE A 325 -21.47 -18.01 4.51
C PHE A 325 -20.75 -18.05 5.86
N THR A 326 -20.03 -19.12 6.15
CA THR A 326 -19.21 -19.25 7.36
C THR A 326 -17.78 -19.56 6.95
N GLY A 327 -16.85 -18.72 7.32
CA GLY A 327 -15.47 -18.85 6.83
C GLY A 327 -14.40 -18.53 7.85
N THR A 328 -13.15 -18.72 7.41
CA THR A 328 -11.95 -18.43 8.19
C THR A 328 -10.97 -17.58 7.39
N GLY A 329 -10.22 -16.74 8.12
CA GLY A 329 -9.23 -15.86 7.51
C GLY A 329 -9.81 -14.56 6.95
N TYR A 330 -8.91 -13.61 6.66
CA TYR A 330 -9.25 -12.32 6.08
C TYR A 330 -8.17 -11.87 5.10
N GLY A 331 -8.55 -11.67 3.85
CA GLY A 331 -7.68 -11.28 2.75
C GLY A 331 -7.61 -12.36 1.65
N HIS A 332 -6.73 -12.13 0.68
CA HIS A 332 -6.51 -13.03 -0.47
C HIS A 332 -5.71 -14.29 -0.09
N GLY A 333 -5.01 -14.28 1.02
CA GLY A 333 -4.25 -15.43 1.52
C GLY A 333 -2.82 -15.55 1.01
N VAL A 334 -2.38 -14.78 0.04
CA VAL A 334 -1.07 -14.91 -0.62
C VAL A 334 0.03 -14.17 0.14
N GLY A 335 1.21 -14.76 0.28
CA GLY A 335 2.38 -14.17 0.93
C GLY A 335 2.24 -14.08 2.45
N LEU A 336 2.70 -12.97 3.06
CA LEU A 336 2.77 -12.83 4.51
C LEU A 336 1.38 -12.74 5.15
N CYS A 337 1.11 -13.64 6.11
CA CYS A 337 -0.02 -13.56 7.02
C CYS A 337 0.36 -12.67 8.21
N GLN A 338 -0.26 -11.48 8.35
CA GLN A 338 0.06 -10.51 9.40
C GLN A 338 -0.09 -11.09 10.82
N TRP A 339 -1.22 -11.76 11.08
CA TRP A 339 -1.43 -12.43 12.38
C TRP A 339 -0.50 -13.62 12.61
N GLY A 340 -0.10 -14.32 11.55
CA GLY A 340 0.91 -15.36 11.64
C GLY A 340 2.30 -14.78 11.93
N ALA A 341 2.66 -13.66 11.33
CA ALA A 341 3.89 -12.93 11.62
C ALA A 341 3.91 -12.41 13.06
N LYS A 342 2.78 -11.89 13.56
CA LYS A 342 2.62 -11.49 14.96
C LYS A 342 2.92 -12.63 15.91
N GLN A 343 2.30 -13.81 15.70
CA GLN A 343 2.50 -14.95 16.59
C GLN A 343 3.93 -15.47 16.52
N ARG A 344 4.50 -15.63 15.33
CA ARG A 344 5.91 -16.03 15.19
C ARG A 344 6.86 -15.07 15.90
N ALA A 345 6.64 -13.77 15.80
CA ALA A 345 7.42 -12.78 16.53
C ALA A 345 7.24 -12.91 18.07
N SER A 346 6.03 -13.25 18.55
CA SER A 346 5.76 -13.55 19.95
C SER A 346 6.46 -14.83 20.42
N ASP A 347 6.62 -15.81 19.52
CA ASP A 347 7.33 -17.08 19.78
C ASP A 347 8.86 -16.93 19.66
N GLY A 348 9.38 -15.69 19.46
CA GLY A 348 10.80 -15.37 19.45
C GLY A 348 11.48 -15.41 18.07
N PHE A 349 10.74 -15.64 16.99
CA PHE A 349 11.32 -15.58 15.64
C PHE A 349 11.66 -14.15 15.24
N THR A 350 12.80 -13.96 14.62
CA THR A 350 13.23 -12.68 14.04
C THR A 350 12.44 -12.35 12.77
N TYR A 351 12.38 -11.06 12.39
CA TYR A 351 11.73 -10.66 11.14
C TYR A 351 12.34 -11.35 9.91
N ARG A 352 13.63 -11.70 9.92
CA ARG A 352 14.31 -12.42 8.84
C ARG A 352 13.75 -13.84 8.69
N GLU A 353 13.58 -14.55 9.79
CA GLU A 353 12.98 -15.89 9.81
C GLU A 353 11.50 -15.84 9.43
N ILE A 354 10.77 -14.81 9.86
CA ILE A 354 9.37 -14.59 9.47
C ILE A 354 9.28 -14.40 7.96
N LEU A 355 10.11 -13.52 7.38
CA LEU A 355 10.12 -13.25 5.94
C LEU A 355 10.51 -14.49 5.12
N ALA A 356 11.55 -15.21 5.54
CA ALA A 356 11.99 -16.44 4.86
C ALA A 356 10.90 -17.53 4.87
N TYR A 357 10.08 -17.56 5.91
CA TYR A 357 8.96 -18.49 6.02
C TYR A 357 7.85 -18.21 5.01
N TYR A 358 7.44 -16.96 4.86
CA TYR A 358 6.32 -16.58 3.98
C TYR A 358 6.71 -16.36 2.53
N TYR A 359 8.00 -16.15 2.24
CA TYR A 359 8.52 -15.93 0.90
C TYR A 359 9.70 -16.86 0.62
N PRO A 360 9.46 -18.18 0.57
CA PRO A 360 10.51 -19.17 0.38
C PRO A 360 11.20 -18.99 -0.98
N GLY A 361 12.52 -18.82 -0.95
CA GLY A 361 13.35 -18.58 -2.12
C GLY A 361 13.54 -17.11 -2.51
N ALA A 362 12.91 -16.16 -1.78
CA ALA A 362 13.28 -14.76 -1.84
C ALA A 362 14.46 -14.48 -0.89
N PHE A 363 15.27 -13.47 -1.23
CA PHE A 363 16.43 -13.06 -0.47
C PHE A 363 16.24 -11.65 0.08
N LEU A 364 16.68 -11.42 1.31
CA LEU A 364 16.75 -10.08 1.88
C LEU A 364 17.95 -9.35 1.28
N SER A 365 17.70 -8.17 0.72
CA SER A 365 18.68 -7.35 0.02
C SER A 365 18.52 -5.90 0.45
N LYS A 366 19.50 -5.06 0.16
CA LYS A 366 19.38 -3.59 0.33
C LYS A 366 19.02 -2.94 -1.00
N LEU A 367 18.12 -1.97 -0.97
CA LEU A 367 17.92 -1.05 -2.09
C LEU A 367 19.24 -0.37 -2.42
N PRO A 368 19.61 -0.23 -3.70
CA PRO A 368 20.75 0.60 -4.07
C PRO A 368 20.50 2.01 -3.53
N MET A 369 21.41 2.52 -2.71
CA MET A 369 21.40 3.95 -2.39
C MET A 369 21.68 4.70 -3.69
N GLY A 370 20.74 5.54 -4.13
CA GLY A 370 20.81 6.21 -5.43
C GLY A 370 22.15 6.94 -5.56
N GLN A 371 22.99 6.49 -6.48
CA GLN A 371 24.08 7.31 -6.99
C GLN A 371 23.40 8.46 -7.71
N GLY A 372 23.74 9.68 -7.34
CA GLY A 372 23.30 10.88 -8.03
C GLY A 372 23.55 10.69 -9.52
N VAL A 373 22.50 10.75 -10.32
CA VAL A 373 22.65 10.82 -11.77
C VAL A 373 23.24 12.21 -12.02
N ASP A 374 24.52 12.25 -12.39
CA ASP A 374 25.11 13.47 -12.94
C ASP A 374 24.23 13.96 -14.08
N ALA A 375 23.62 15.13 -13.85
CA ALA A 375 22.92 15.86 -14.89
C ALA A 375 23.96 16.24 -15.96
N ARG A 376 23.93 15.54 -17.09
CA ARG A 376 24.58 15.97 -18.33
C ARG A 376 23.58 16.77 -19.16
#